data_d8273b060aad88ef958a7383e196f664
#
_entry.id   d8273b060aad88ef958a7383e196f664
#
_cell.length_a   1.000
_cell.length_b   1.000
_cell.length_c   1.000
_cell.angle_alpha   90.00
_cell.angle_beta   90.00
_cell.angle_gamma   90.00
#
_symmetry.space_group_name_H-M   'P 1'
#
loop_
_entity.id
_entity.type
_entity.pdbx_description
1 polymer ?
#
loop_
_entity_poly.entity_id
_entity_poly.type
_entity_poly.pdbx_seq_one_letter_code
_entity_poly.pdbx_strand_id
1 'polypeptide(L)'
;MFFWLLLRDRLGTRELLRRRNMHLPSYDCACCTLDVEETLSHLFLTCSFAQDCWLKLNVIFVETDPFLALEEIKTQLHLPFYMDIIILFCWSIWMQRNDFIFKGIPPSPERCLQNFRKEFALVILRAKAR
;
A
#
# COMPACT_ATOMS: atom_id res chain seq x y z
N MET A 1 -1.62 -0.44 14.57
CA MET A 1 -1.40 1.02 14.44
C MET A 1 -1.49 1.48 12.99
N PHE A 2 -0.72 0.86 12.08
CA PHE A 2 -0.73 1.23 10.66
C PHE A 2 -2.13 1.18 10.04
N PHE A 3 -2.84 0.06 10.21
CA PHE A 3 -4.16 -0.13 9.61
C PHE A 3 -5.18 0.87 10.15
N TRP A 4 -5.09 1.19 11.44
CA TRP A 4 -5.96 2.19 12.06
C TRP A 4 -5.72 3.57 11.43
N LEU A 5 -4.45 3.94 11.23
CA LEU A 5 -4.11 5.21 10.59
C LEU A 5 -4.59 5.23 9.13
N LEU A 6 -4.48 4.10 8.44
CA LEU A 6 -4.94 3.97 7.06
C LEU A 6 -6.46 4.21 6.96
N LEU A 7 -7.23 3.56 7.83
CA LEU A 7 -8.70 3.71 7.83
C LEU A 7 -9.14 5.13 8.18
N ARG A 8 -8.37 5.83 9.00
CA ARG A 8 -8.69 7.18 9.44
C ARG A 8 -8.07 8.27 8.56
N ASP A 9 -7.48 7.90 7.42
CA ASP A 9 -6.80 8.84 6.53
C ASP A 9 -5.79 9.70 7.30
N ARG A 10 -4.98 9.05 8.16
CA ARG A 10 -3.99 9.73 9.01
C ARG A 10 -2.58 9.26 8.78
N LEU A 11 -2.32 8.47 7.74
CA LEU A 11 -0.95 8.17 7.36
C LEU A 11 -0.32 9.43 6.76
N GLY A 12 0.98 9.60 7.01
CA GLY A 12 1.73 10.78 6.57
C GLY A 12 2.03 10.79 5.09
N THR A 13 1.00 10.67 4.24
CA THR A 13 1.13 10.91 2.80
C THR A 13 1.41 12.38 2.55
N ARG A 14 1.95 12.69 1.38
CA ARG A 14 2.25 14.08 1.03
C ARG A 14 0.99 14.93 0.99
N GLU A 15 -0.14 14.37 0.56
CA GLU A 15 -1.43 15.09 0.55
C GLU A 15 -1.88 15.44 1.97
N LEU A 16 -1.76 14.50 2.92
CA LEU A 16 -2.10 14.78 4.31
C LEU A 16 -1.21 15.89 4.88
N LEU A 17 0.09 15.83 4.59
CA LEU A 17 1.02 16.86 5.06
C LEU A 17 0.69 18.23 4.48
N ARG A 18 0.25 18.29 3.21
CA ARG A 18 -0.23 19.53 2.60
C ARG A 18 -1.46 20.07 3.34
N ARG A 19 -2.42 19.19 3.66
CA ARG A 19 -3.63 19.59 4.40
C ARG A 19 -3.30 20.10 5.80
N ARG A 20 -2.17 19.67 6.36
CA ARG A 20 -1.69 20.12 7.67
C ARG A 20 -0.71 21.29 7.58
N ASN A 21 -0.66 21.94 6.43
CA ASN A 21 0.18 23.12 6.18
C ASN A 21 1.68 22.87 6.36
N MET A 22 2.13 21.63 6.15
CA MET A 22 3.56 21.32 6.11
C MET A 22 4.11 21.59 4.72
N HIS A 23 5.19 22.35 4.65
CA HIS A 23 5.75 22.78 3.37
C HIS A 23 6.73 21.74 2.85
N LEU A 24 6.45 21.20 1.67
CA LEU A 24 7.28 20.20 1.01
C LEU A 24 7.67 20.69 -0.39
N PRO A 25 8.82 20.25 -0.92
CA PRO A 25 9.20 20.58 -2.29
C PRO A 25 8.20 20.09 -3.33
N SER A 26 7.53 18.97 -3.07
CA SER A 26 6.50 18.40 -3.94
C SER A 26 5.52 17.59 -3.12
N TYR A 27 4.26 17.59 -3.53
CA TYR A 27 3.21 16.75 -2.94
C TYR A 27 2.82 15.59 -3.85
N ASP A 28 3.55 15.43 -4.96
CA ASP A 28 3.29 14.37 -5.92
C ASP A 28 3.83 13.03 -5.43
N CYS A 29 3.20 11.94 -5.91
CA CYS A 29 3.62 10.59 -5.60
C CYS A 29 5.05 10.35 -6.11
N ALA A 30 5.93 9.88 -5.24
CA ALA A 30 7.31 9.57 -5.60
C ALA A 30 7.45 8.25 -6.33
N CYS A 31 6.47 7.34 -6.20
CA CYS A 31 6.55 5.99 -6.72
C CYS A 31 6.14 5.85 -8.19
N CYS A 32 5.57 6.90 -8.78
CA CYS A 32 5.20 6.91 -10.18
C CYS A 32 5.65 8.23 -10.84
N THR A 33 5.60 8.28 -12.17
CA THR A 33 6.09 9.44 -12.94
C THR A 33 4.95 10.25 -13.55
N LEU A 34 3.72 10.12 -13.01
CA LEU A 34 2.54 10.72 -13.60
C LEU A 34 2.18 12.09 -13.02
N ASP A 35 3.00 12.62 -12.13
CA ASP A 35 2.77 13.93 -11.47
C ASP A 35 1.39 14.00 -10.79
N VAL A 36 1.01 12.91 -10.11
CA VAL A 36 -0.24 12.80 -9.39
C VAL A 36 0.01 12.99 -7.90
N GLU A 37 -0.84 13.79 -7.24
CA GLU A 37 -0.73 14.01 -5.80
C GLU A 37 -0.79 12.69 -5.04
N GLU A 38 0.05 12.55 -4.00
CA GLU A 38 0.09 11.34 -3.18
C GLU A 38 -1.04 11.33 -2.16
N THR A 39 -2.20 10.83 -2.58
CA THR A 39 -3.31 10.52 -1.68
C THR A 39 -3.22 9.07 -1.23
N LEU A 40 -4.01 8.68 -0.21
CA LEU A 40 -4.09 7.28 0.19
C LEU A 40 -4.56 6.40 -0.95
N SER A 41 -5.64 6.79 -1.62
CA SER A 41 -6.18 6.02 -2.75
C SER A 41 -5.15 5.83 -3.85
N HIS A 42 -4.45 6.91 -4.20
CA HIS A 42 -3.42 6.81 -5.24
C HIS A 42 -2.29 5.89 -4.81
N LEU A 43 -1.73 6.13 -3.64
CA LEU A 43 -0.54 5.39 -3.19
C LEU A 43 -0.78 3.89 -3.11
N PHE A 44 -1.92 3.47 -2.59
CA PHE A 44 -2.17 2.04 -2.34
C PHE A 44 -2.94 1.33 -3.46
N LEU A 45 -3.68 2.05 -4.30
CA LEU A 45 -4.57 1.44 -5.27
C LEU A 45 -4.32 1.87 -6.71
N THR A 46 -4.28 3.17 -6.99
CA THR A 46 -4.27 3.66 -8.38
C THR A 46 -2.88 3.96 -8.94
N CYS A 47 -1.86 4.09 -8.10
CA CYS A 47 -0.49 4.29 -8.55
C CYS A 47 -0.05 3.11 -9.41
N SER A 48 0.63 3.38 -10.53
CA SER A 48 1.13 2.32 -11.40
C SER A 48 2.04 1.35 -10.66
N PHE A 49 2.87 1.85 -9.74
CA PHE A 49 3.70 0.99 -8.91
C PHE A 49 2.85 0.08 -8.02
N ALA A 50 1.82 0.64 -7.37
CA ALA A 50 0.93 -0.15 -6.53
C ALA A 50 0.22 -1.24 -7.34
N GLN A 51 -0.27 -0.89 -8.52
CA GLN A 51 -0.94 -1.86 -9.39
C GLN A 51 0.01 -2.99 -9.81
N ASP A 52 1.27 -2.67 -10.11
CA ASP A 52 2.28 -3.68 -10.41
C ASP A 52 2.52 -4.60 -9.22
N CYS A 53 2.50 -4.04 -8.01
CA CYS A 53 2.63 -4.84 -6.79
C CYS A 53 1.44 -5.79 -6.63
N TRP A 54 0.22 -5.28 -6.75
CA TRP A 54 -0.99 -6.11 -6.63
C TRP A 54 -1.02 -7.21 -7.69
N LEU A 55 -0.50 -6.94 -8.88
CA LEU A 55 -0.42 -7.93 -9.94
C LEU A 55 0.46 -9.12 -9.54
N LYS A 56 1.45 -8.92 -8.67
CA LYS A 56 2.26 -10.02 -8.14
C LYS A 56 1.43 -11.01 -7.31
N LEU A 57 0.28 -10.60 -6.81
CA LEU A 57 -0.69 -11.46 -6.15
C LEU A 57 -1.80 -11.92 -7.10
N ASN A 58 -1.65 -11.67 -8.40
CA ASN A 58 -2.67 -11.92 -9.42
C ASN A 58 -3.97 -11.16 -9.15
N VAL A 59 -3.86 -9.96 -8.58
CA VAL A 59 -4.99 -9.10 -8.28
C VAL A 59 -5.01 -7.94 -9.27
N ILE A 60 -6.13 -7.79 -9.97
CA ILE A 60 -6.37 -6.71 -10.94
C ILE A 60 -7.66 -6.02 -10.55
N PHE A 61 -7.64 -4.69 -10.47
CA PHE A 61 -8.85 -3.93 -10.17
C PHE A 61 -8.84 -2.63 -10.98
N VAL A 62 -10.03 -2.14 -11.31
CA VAL A 62 -10.20 -0.92 -12.10
C VAL A 62 -10.91 0.18 -11.33
N GLU A 63 -11.54 -0.16 -10.19
CA GLU A 63 -12.26 0.82 -9.39
C GLU A 63 -11.32 1.81 -8.74
N THR A 64 -11.70 3.09 -8.77
CA THR A 64 -10.96 4.15 -8.11
C THR A 64 -11.51 4.46 -6.71
N ASP A 65 -12.77 4.09 -6.45
CA ASP A 65 -13.35 4.21 -5.11
C ASP A 65 -12.73 3.17 -4.19
N PRO A 66 -12.15 3.57 -3.04
CA PRO A 66 -11.45 2.63 -2.17
C PRO A 66 -12.30 1.46 -1.70
N PHE A 67 -13.59 1.69 -1.40
CA PHE A 67 -14.45 0.62 -0.90
C PHE A 67 -14.76 -0.40 -1.99
N LEU A 68 -15.03 0.06 -3.21
CA LEU A 68 -15.30 -0.82 -4.33
C LEU A 68 -14.03 -1.58 -4.75
N ALA A 69 -12.88 -0.92 -4.71
CA ALA A 69 -11.59 -1.57 -4.99
C ALA A 69 -11.32 -2.69 -3.98
N LEU A 70 -11.59 -2.45 -2.69
CA LEU A 70 -11.42 -3.48 -1.66
C LEU A 70 -12.34 -4.68 -1.91
N GLU A 71 -13.56 -4.46 -2.37
CA GLU A 71 -14.48 -5.54 -2.73
C GLU A 71 -13.95 -6.35 -3.92
N GLU A 72 -13.39 -5.70 -4.93
CA GLU A 72 -12.75 -6.40 -6.05
C GLU A 72 -11.59 -7.26 -5.58
N ILE A 73 -10.74 -6.72 -4.71
CA ILE A 73 -9.58 -7.44 -4.18
C ILE A 73 -10.03 -8.63 -3.35
N LYS A 74 -11.02 -8.43 -2.47
CA LYS A 74 -11.60 -9.50 -1.65
C LYS A 74 -12.11 -10.64 -2.52
N THR A 75 -12.84 -10.32 -3.58
CA THR A 75 -13.40 -11.32 -4.48
C THR A 75 -12.32 -12.14 -5.17
N GLN A 76 -11.23 -11.49 -5.59
CA GLN A 76 -10.13 -12.17 -6.29
C GLN A 76 -9.28 -13.04 -5.35
N LEU A 77 -9.13 -12.65 -4.09
CA LEU A 77 -8.32 -13.42 -3.15
C LEU A 77 -9.02 -14.71 -2.69
N HIS A 78 -10.35 -14.70 -2.58
CA HIS A 78 -11.15 -15.87 -2.20
C HIS A 78 -10.70 -16.58 -0.92
N LEU A 79 -10.15 -15.84 0.04
CA LEU A 79 -9.58 -16.42 1.26
C LEU A 79 -10.27 -15.85 2.49
N PRO A 80 -10.48 -16.67 3.54
CA PRO A 80 -11.13 -16.16 4.75
C PRO A 80 -10.32 -15.11 5.50
N PHE A 81 -9.00 -15.07 5.28
CA PHE A 81 -8.11 -14.09 5.91
C PHE A 81 -7.69 -12.99 4.93
N TYR A 82 -8.58 -12.63 4.00
CA TYR A 82 -8.29 -11.61 2.98
C TYR A 82 -7.89 -10.26 3.58
N MET A 83 -8.47 -9.88 4.72
CA MET A 83 -8.14 -8.60 5.35
C MET A 83 -6.70 -8.56 5.84
N ASP A 84 -6.20 -9.68 6.40
CA ASP A 84 -4.80 -9.74 6.82
C ASP A 84 -3.87 -9.57 5.65
N ILE A 85 -4.20 -10.17 4.51
CA ILE A 85 -3.41 -10.04 3.29
C ILE A 85 -3.42 -8.58 2.82
N ILE A 86 -4.59 -7.95 2.77
CA ILE A 86 -4.72 -6.56 2.32
C ILE A 86 -3.91 -5.63 3.22
N ILE A 87 -4.04 -5.78 4.53
CA ILE A 87 -3.32 -4.94 5.51
C ILE A 87 -1.81 -5.09 5.34
N LEU A 88 -1.31 -6.32 5.27
CA LEU A 88 0.13 -6.57 5.15
C LEU A 88 0.67 -6.14 3.80
N PHE A 89 -0.13 -6.26 2.75
CA PHE A 89 0.31 -5.84 1.43
C PHE A 89 0.39 -4.32 1.34
N CYS A 90 -0.60 -3.61 1.88
CA CYS A 90 -0.55 -2.15 1.99
C CYS A 90 0.65 -1.71 2.83
N TRP A 91 0.95 -2.41 3.93
CA TRP A 91 2.14 -2.14 4.73
C TRP A 91 3.41 -2.29 3.89
N SER A 92 3.48 -3.33 3.05
CA SER A 92 4.65 -3.56 2.19
C SER A 92 4.81 -2.45 1.15
N ILE A 93 3.71 -1.95 0.58
CA ILE A 93 3.75 -0.81 -0.34
C ILE A 93 4.25 0.43 0.40
N TRP A 94 3.73 0.68 1.60
CA TRP A 94 4.14 1.81 2.44
C TRP A 94 5.63 1.78 2.74
N MET A 95 6.18 0.60 3.02
CA MET A 95 7.61 0.43 3.28
C MET A 95 8.45 0.72 2.05
N GLN A 96 8.01 0.30 0.86
CA GLN A 96 8.71 0.62 -0.39
C GLN A 96 8.74 2.14 -0.62
N ARG A 97 7.62 2.80 -0.39
CA ARG A 97 7.52 4.26 -0.52
C ARG A 97 8.46 4.96 0.45
N ASN A 98 8.48 4.55 1.72
CA ASN A 98 9.31 5.16 2.74
C ASN A 98 10.81 4.94 2.48
N ASP A 99 11.19 3.74 2.04
CA ASP A 99 12.58 3.45 1.68
C ASP A 99 13.05 4.34 0.53
N PHE A 100 12.16 4.63 -0.43
CA PHE A 100 12.52 5.51 -1.52
C PHE A 100 12.70 6.96 -1.03
N ILE A 101 11.74 7.47 -0.27
CA ILE A 101 11.77 8.87 0.17
C ILE A 101 12.92 9.12 1.15
N PHE A 102 13.14 8.22 2.11
CA PHE A 102 14.08 8.47 3.20
C PHE A 102 15.46 7.85 3.00
N LYS A 103 15.58 6.84 2.17
CA LYS A 103 16.86 6.14 1.95
C LYS A 103 17.32 6.14 0.50
N GLY A 104 16.50 6.67 -0.41
CA GLY A 104 16.84 6.68 -1.84
C GLY A 104 16.83 5.32 -2.51
N ILE A 105 16.19 4.32 -1.90
CA ILE A 105 16.11 2.98 -2.48
C ILE A 105 14.92 2.93 -3.43
N PRO A 106 15.13 2.70 -4.74
CA PRO A 106 14.02 2.68 -5.70
C PRO A 106 12.98 1.63 -5.36
N PRO A 107 11.68 1.94 -5.48
CA PRO A 107 10.63 0.97 -5.18
C PRO A 107 10.64 -0.18 -6.19
N SER A 108 10.37 -1.39 -5.71
CA SER A 108 10.41 -2.60 -6.53
C SER A 108 9.21 -3.49 -6.18
N PRO A 109 8.39 -3.85 -7.19
CA PRO A 109 7.29 -4.79 -6.95
C PRO A 109 7.77 -6.14 -6.42
N GLU A 110 8.94 -6.60 -6.87
CA GLU A 110 9.51 -7.86 -6.40
C GLU A 110 9.89 -7.80 -4.92
N ARG A 111 10.51 -6.70 -4.48
CA ARG A 111 10.82 -6.53 -3.06
C ARG A 111 9.56 -6.37 -2.21
N CYS A 112 8.55 -5.69 -2.77
CA CYS A 112 7.25 -5.57 -2.10
C CYS A 112 6.69 -6.96 -1.82
N LEU A 113 6.69 -7.85 -2.80
CA LEU A 113 6.21 -9.21 -2.65
C LEU A 113 7.04 -10.01 -1.65
N GLN A 114 8.37 -9.88 -1.70
CA GLN A 114 9.26 -10.57 -0.76
C GLN A 114 9.00 -10.12 0.68
N ASN A 115 8.87 -8.82 0.90
CA ASN A 115 8.58 -8.28 2.22
C ASN A 115 7.21 -8.76 2.73
N PHE A 116 6.22 -8.76 1.84
CA PHE A 116 4.90 -9.26 2.17
C PHE A 116 4.95 -10.74 2.59
N ARG A 117 5.65 -11.58 1.82
CA ARG A 117 5.78 -13.02 2.13
C ARG A 117 6.42 -13.24 3.50
N LYS A 118 7.45 -12.46 3.81
CA LYS A 118 8.15 -12.55 5.09
C LYS A 118 7.21 -12.20 6.24
N GLU A 119 6.50 -11.10 6.13
CA GLU A 119 5.57 -10.64 7.17
C GLU A 119 4.39 -11.60 7.32
N PHE A 120 3.86 -12.09 6.21
CA PHE A 120 2.75 -13.03 6.23
C PHE A 120 3.14 -14.36 6.87
N ALA A 121 4.35 -14.85 6.59
CA ALA A 121 4.88 -16.06 7.23
C ALA A 121 4.97 -15.89 8.76
N LEU A 122 5.38 -14.72 9.24
CA LEU A 122 5.43 -14.43 10.66
C LEU A 122 4.03 -14.43 11.29
N VAL A 123 3.04 -13.89 10.59
CA VAL A 123 1.65 -13.89 11.07
C VAL A 123 1.14 -15.32 11.19
N ILE A 124 1.41 -16.17 10.20
CA ILE A 124 1.00 -17.58 10.23
C ILE A 124 1.66 -18.32 11.40
N LEU A 125 2.95 -18.09 11.62
CA LEU A 125 3.68 -18.73 12.73
C LEU A 125 3.10 -18.31 14.09
N ARG A 126 2.76 -17.04 14.26
CA ARG A 126 2.14 -16.55 15.48
C ARG A 126 0.77 -17.19 15.71
N ALA A 127 -0.01 -17.34 14.65
CA ALA A 127 -1.33 -17.95 14.74
C ALA A 127 -1.23 -19.43 15.15
N LYS A 128 -0.23 -20.15 14.64
CA LYS A 128 0.00 -21.56 14.99
C LYS A 128 0.50 -21.74 16.42
N ALA A 129 1.18 -20.74 16.96
CA ALA A 129 1.73 -20.81 18.32
C ALA A 129 0.67 -20.60 19.40
N ARG A 130 -0.51 -20.12 19.01
CA ARG A 130 -1.65 -19.95 19.94
C ARG A 130 -2.45 -21.27 20.03
#